data_0595eccc96cff7830a111d4aaedf3342
#
_entry.id   0595eccc96cff7830a111d4aaedf3342
#
_cell.length_a   1.000
_cell.length_b   1.000
_cell.length_c   1.000
_cell.angle_alpha   90.00
_cell.angle_beta   90.00
_cell.angle_gamma   90.00
#
_symmetry.space_group_name_H-M   'P 1'
#
loop_
_entity.id
_entity.type
_entity.pdbx_description
1 polymer ?
#
loop_
_entity_poly.entity_id
_entity_poly.type
_entity_poly.pdbx_seq_one_letter_code
_entity_poly.pdbx_strand_id
1 'polypeptide(L)'
;MENFLSLKLEPTLIDSIAKINFKTPTPIQAKAIPIALEGKDILGTAQTGTGKTAAFGIPLINFLLKTKKETALVMTPTRELATQVMQTMTSLIGRGNVRTALLIGGDSMQKQLKQMKRNPRLIVGTPGRINDHLKRKTLRLNNTSFLVLDEADRMLDMGFTPQINQVLETVPKKHQTLLFSATLPGNILRLADKYLNEPVRISVGSTSTPIEKIKQEVLRVKDGDKYNQLIKEIYVRQGSILIFVKTRRNAEKMVKRLKYDDHDADAIHGNLRQNKRDRVIKAFRNNHFRILVGTDVASRGLDIPAIKHVINFDLPQVPEDFIHRIGRTARAGSEGSALSFVGNEDRGKWNAIQRLIDPNFRAEPGSEATQRRKRGGRSFDRRGSRGKNRFADRRSDFKNSRREDRKPSRFKKRGDRDRRSDDLRSDNFSPRGDDRKSSRFKKKFSGKKRPFNKNFDNKKKKFSGKKRSFRD
;
A
#
# COMPACT_ATOMS: atom_id res chain seq x y z
N MET A 1 3.85 0.16 31.89
CA MET A 1 2.37 0.37 31.92
C MET A 1 1.72 -1.01 31.94
N GLU A 2 1.06 -1.35 33.01
CA GLU A 2 0.44 -2.69 33.21
C GLU A 2 -0.99 -2.77 32.65
N ASN A 3 -1.72 -1.67 32.69
CA ASN A 3 -3.07 -1.59 32.13
C ASN A 3 -3.37 -0.21 31.54
N PHE A 4 -4.48 -0.07 30.81
CA PHE A 4 -4.91 1.19 30.21
C PHE A 4 -5.60 2.13 31.22
N LEU A 5 -6.05 1.62 32.35
CA LEU A 5 -6.78 2.39 33.39
C LEU A 5 -5.86 3.35 34.15
N SER A 6 -4.55 3.05 34.19
CA SER A 6 -3.55 3.94 34.80
C SER A 6 -3.30 5.23 34.03
N LEU A 7 -3.81 5.32 32.81
CA LEU A 7 -3.66 6.48 31.94
C LEU A 7 -4.79 7.48 32.16
N LYS A 8 -4.45 8.77 32.15
CA LYS A 8 -5.44 9.88 32.29
C LYS A 8 -6.18 10.06 30.93
N LEU A 9 -7.03 9.09 30.57
CA LEU A 9 -7.83 9.10 29.35
C LEU A 9 -9.23 9.65 29.60
N GLU A 10 -9.88 10.13 28.53
CA GLU A 10 -11.28 10.53 28.59
C GLU A 10 -12.19 9.34 28.92
N PRO A 11 -13.22 9.51 29.78
CA PRO A 11 -14.07 8.40 30.23
C PRO A 11 -14.71 7.63 29.08
N THR A 12 -15.17 8.31 28.03
CA THR A 12 -15.77 7.67 26.85
C THR A 12 -14.77 6.79 26.10
N LEU A 13 -13.48 7.12 26.12
CA LEU A 13 -12.43 6.31 25.52
C LEU A 13 -12.13 5.08 26.38
N ILE A 14 -12.12 5.21 27.71
CA ILE A 14 -11.96 4.07 28.65
C ILE A 14 -13.07 3.05 28.42
N ASP A 15 -14.33 3.50 28.32
CA ASP A 15 -15.46 2.63 28.00
C ASP A 15 -15.31 1.90 26.66
N SER A 16 -14.76 2.61 25.69
CA SER A 16 -14.54 2.04 24.34
C SER A 16 -13.43 0.98 24.36
N ILE A 17 -12.32 1.24 25.07
CA ILE A 17 -11.20 0.31 25.26
C ILE A 17 -11.68 -0.98 25.93
N ALA A 18 -12.52 -0.86 26.99
CA ALA A 18 -13.11 -2.00 27.67
C ALA A 18 -14.00 -2.84 26.74
N LYS A 19 -14.84 -2.18 25.93
CA LYS A 19 -15.76 -2.86 24.98
C LYS A 19 -15.04 -3.63 23.87
N ILE A 20 -13.90 -3.15 23.40
CA ILE A 20 -13.08 -3.86 22.41
C ILE A 20 -12.13 -4.88 23.04
N ASN A 21 -12.27 -5.12 24.34
CA ASN A 21 -11.54 -6.15 25.08
C ASN A 21 -10.01 -5.93 25.11
N PHE A 22 -9.55 -4.68 25.07
CA PHE A 22 -8.15 -4.34 25.27
C PHE A 22 -7.83 -4.36 26.78
N LYS A 23 -7.35 -5.51 27.25
CA LYS A 23 -7.04 -5.71 28.69
C LYS A 23 -5.59 -5.32 29.00
N THR A 24 -4.65 -5.95 28.31
CA THR A 24 -3.21 -5.78 28.54
C THR A 24 -2.58 -5.06 27.36
N PRO A 25 -1.82 -3.98 27.59
CA PRO A 25 -1.10 -3.29 26.52
C PRO A 25 0.00 -4.16 25.95
N THR A 26 0.15 -4.13 24.64
CA THR A 26 1.31 -4.73 23.97
C THR A 26 2.57 -3.90 24.27
N PRO A 27 3.79 -4.46 24.08
CA PRO A 27 5.04 -3.73 24.35
C PRO A 27 5.15 -2.37 23.64
N ILE A 28 4.66 -2.25 22.39
CA ILE A 28 4.68 -0.97 21.66
C ILE A 28 3.67 0.01 22.25
N GLN A 29 2.50 -0.46 22.69
CA GLN A 29 1.48 0.36 23.33
C GLN A 29 1.96 0.87 24.68
N ALA A 30 2.55 -0.01 25.50
CA ALA A 30 3.09 0.33 26.81
C ALA A 30 4.14 1.43 26.77
N LYS A 31 4.99 1.43 25.72
CA LYS A 31 6.05 2.43 25.53
C LYS A 31 5.54 3.71 24.84
N ALA A 32 4.69 3.59 23.81
CA ALA A 32 4.33 4.73 22.97
C ALA A 32 3.19 5.58 23.54
N ILE A 33 2.17 4.96 24.15
CA ILE A 33 0.99 5.71 24.60
C ILE A 33 1.31 6.78 25.64
N PRO A 34 2.09 6.52 26.71
CA PRO A 34 2.41 7.55 27.69
C PRO A 34 3.13 8.75 27.07
N ILE A 35 4.14 8.48 26.21
CA ILE A 35 4.94 9.51 25.55
C ILE A 35 4.08 10.36 24.59
N ALA A 36 3.18 9.70 23.85
CA ALA A 36 2.26 10.41 22.96
C ALA A 36 1.24 11.26 23.73
N LEU A 37 0.80 10.84 24.92
CA LEU A 37 -0.09 11.62 25.78
C LEU A 37 0.59 12.86 26.37
N GLU A 38 1.93 12.85 26.49
CA GLU A 38 2.74 14.02 26.88
C GLU A 38 2.90 15.04 25.72
N GLY A 39 2.41 14.72 24.52
CA GLY A 39 2.50 15.59 23.35
C GLY A 39 3.83 15.52 22.61
N LYS A 40 4.71 14.54 22.92
CA LYS A 40 6.00 14.35 22.27
C LYS A 40 5.85 13.64 20.92
N ASP A 41 6.71 13.97 19.98
CA ASP A 41 6.83 13.24 18.73
C ASP A 41 7.45 11.86 18.94
N ILE A 42 7.04 10.90 18.12
CA ILE A 42 7.53 9.51 18.22
C ILE A 42 8.04 9.01 16.87
N LEU A 43 9.25 8.44 16.88
CA LEU A 43 9.75 7.58 15.83
C LEU A 43 9.71 6.12 16.32
N GLY A 44 8.64 5.43 15.96
CA GLY A 44 8.34 4.08 16.42
C GLY A 44 8.76 3.00 15.43
N THR A 45 9.60 2.05 15.87
CA THR A 45 9.93 0.85 15.08
C THR A 45 9.23 -0.36 15.66
N ALA A 46 8.31 -0.93 14.90
CA ALA A 46 7.58 -2.13 15.30
C ALA A 46 6.98 -2.84 14.08
N GLN A 47 6.92 -4.16 14.13
CA GLN A 47 6.38 -4.97 13.04
C GLN A 47 4.85 -4.86 12.91
N THR A 48 4.30 -5.33 11.79
CA THR A 48 2.85 -5.45 11.61
C THR A 48 2.28 -6.50 12.58
N GLY A 49 1.12 -6.20 13.17
CA GLY A 49 0.47 -7.11 14.15
C GLY A 49 0.90 -6.92 15.60
N THR A 50 1.82 -6.01 15.92
CA THR A 50 2.26 -5.70 17.30
C THR A 50 1.32 -4.76 18.06
N GLY A 51 0.23 -4.27 17.43
CA GLY A 51 -0.72 -3.37 18.07
C GLY A 51 -0.44 -1.87 17.84
N LYS A 52 0.36 -1.50 16.83
CA LYS A 52 0.67 -0.09 16.47
C LYS A 52 -0.57 0.79 16.34
N THR A 53 -1.63 0.27 15.70
CA THR A 53 -2.85 1.05 15.46
C THR A 53 -3.46 1.57 16.75
N ALA A 54 -3.48 0.78 17.82
CA ALA A 54 -3.94 1.26 19.13
C ALA A 54 -2.89 2.12 19.83
N ALA A 55 -1.59 1.88 19.58
CA ALA A 55 -0.51 2.67 20.16
C ALA A 55 -0.58 4.15 19.75
N PHE A 56 -0.95 4.45 18.50
CA PHE A 56 -1.19 5.84 18.08
C PHE A 56 -2.68 6.24 18.18
N GLY A 57 -3.60 5.30 18.04
CA GLY A 57 -5.03 5.57 18.04
C GLY A 57 -5.57 6.05 19.38
N ILE A 58 -5.13 5.44 20.48
CA ILE A 58 -5.57 5.83 21.84
C ILE A 58 -5.18 7.29 22.15
N PRO A 59 -3.90 7.72 22.03
CA PRO A 59 -3.56 9.12 22.30
C PRO A 59 -4.22 10.09 21.31
N LEU A 60 -4.33 9.73 20.02
CA LEU A 60 -5.00 10.55 19.01
C LEU A 60 -6.47 10.77 19.33
N ILE A 61 -7.23 9.71 19.66
CA ILE A 61 -8.64 9.86 20.02
C ILE A 61 -8.81 10.61 21.34
N ASN A 62 -7.96 10.35 22.33
CA ASN A 62 -7.95 11.11 23.58
C ASN A 62 -7.74 12.62 23.32
N PHE A 63 -6.80 12.97 22.44
CA PHE A 63 -6.57 14.34 21.99
C PHE A 63 -7.82 14.95 21.35
N LEU A 64 -8.45 14.23 20.41
CA LEU A 64 -9.65 14.72 19.73
C LEU A 64 -10.87 14.85 20.67
N LEU A 65 -10.99 14.03 21.69
CA LEU A 65 -12.07 14.14 22.68
C LEU A 65 -11.87 15.36 23.59
N LYS A 66 -10.62 15.67 23.97
CA LYS A 66 -10.28 16.83 24.81
C LYS A 66 -10.37 18.18 24.06
N THR A 67 -10.19 18.17 22.75
CA THR A 67 -10.19 19.39 21.93
C THR A 67 -11.52 19.52 21.18
N LYS A 68 -11.83 20.73 20.64
CA LYS A 68 -13.10 20.96 19.90
C LYS A 68 -12.90 21.36 18.44
N LYS A 69 -11.79 22.02 18.09
CA LYS A 69 -11.53 22.60 16.77
C LYS A 69 -10.42 21.89 16.02
N GLU A 70 -9.49 21.28 16.73
CA GLU A 70 -8.32 20.61 16.18
C GLU A 70 -8.71 19.36 15.41
N THR A 71 -7.91 19.05 14.41
CA THR A 71 -8.09 17.88 13.56
C THR A 71 -6.87 16.97 13.62
N ALA A 72 -7.06 15.72 13.26
CA ALA A 72 -6.00 14.73 13.13
C ALA A 72 -6.00 14.10 11.73
N LEU A 73 -4.80 13.84 11.23
CA LEU A 73 -4.57 13.16 9.96
C LEU A 73 -3.77 11.89 10.19
N VAL A 74 -4.25 10.77 9.63
CA VAL A 74 -3.52 9.50 9.59
C VAL A 74 -3.28 9.12 8.13
N MET A 75 -2.02 8.98 7.75
CA MET A 75 -1.61 8.51 6.42
C MET A 75 -1.16 7.05 6.48
N THR A 76 -1.60 6.26 5.50
CA THR A 76 -1.26 4.84 5.38
C THR A 76 -0.94 4.49 3.92
N PRO A 77 -0.08 3.49 3.64
CA PRO A 77 0.33 3.15 2.27
C PRO A 77 -0.80 2.59 1.41
N THR A 78 -1.74 1.88 2.00
CA THR A 78 -2.75 1.13 1.26
C THR A 78 -4.18 1.46 1.68
N ARG A 79 -5.13 1.24 0.76
CA ARG A 79 -6.56 1.48 0.99
C ARG A 79 -7.12 0.57 2.08
N GLU A 80 -6.65 -0.66 2.09
CA GLU A 80 -7.05 -1.69 3.05
C GLU A 80 -6.61 -1.30 4.46
N LEU A 81 -5.35 -0.90 4.62
CA LEU A 81 -4.83 -0.46 5.91
C LEU A 81 -5.57 0.82 6.38
N ALA A 82 -5.82 1.78 5.48
CA ALA A 82 -6.62 2.96 5.81
C ALA A 82 -8.02 2.58 6.32
N THR A 83 -8.66 1.60 5.68
CA THR A 83 -9.99 1.12 6.11
C THR A 83 -9.92 0.43 7.48
N GLN A 84 -8.91 -0.38 7.73
CA GLN A 84 -8.71 -1.05 9.03
C GLN A 84 -8.41 -0.06 10.15
N VAL A 85 -7.50 0.90 9.89
CA VAL A 85 -7.21 1.98 10.81
C VAL A 85 -8.49 2.77 11.12
N MET A 86 -9.28 3.14 10.11
CA MET A 86 -10.56 3.83 10.33
C MET A 86 -11.54 3.01 11.17
N GLN A 87 -11.63 1.71 10.96
CA GLN A 87 -12.47 0.82 11.79
C GLN A 87 -12.03 0.82 13.24
N THR A 88 -10.72 0.67 13.50
CA THR A 88 -10.16 0.74 14.87
C THR A 88 -10.42 2.10 15.49
N MET A 89 -10.19 3.20 14.76
CA MET A 89 -10.47 4.55 15.26
C MET A 89 -11.95 4.73 15.60
N THR A 90 -12.84 4.25 14.75
CA THR A 90 -14.30 4.31 15.00
C THR A 90 -14.69 3.52 16.23
N SER A 91 -14.08 2.35 16.47
CA SER A 91 -14.29 1.56 17.68
C SER A 91 -13.78 2.29 18.94
N LEU A 92 -12.62 2.97 18.85
CA LEU A 92 -12.07 3.76 19.94
C LEU A 92 -12.89 5.03 20.22
N ILE A 93 -13.43 5.70 19.19
CA ILE A 93 -14.34 6.84 19.35
C ILE A 93 -15.60 6.42 20.11
N GLY A 94 -16.14 5.24 19.82
CA GLY A 94 -17.32 4.70 20.46
C GLY A 94 -18.50 5.68 20.44
N ARG A 95 -18.92 6.16 21.64
CA ARG A 95 -19.97 7.18 21.79
C ARG A 95 -19.47 8.62 21.68
N GLY A 96 -18.15 8.82 21.49
CA GLY A 96 -17.56 10.15 21.33
C GLY A 96 -18.02 10.87 20.08
N ASN A 97 -18.22 12.18 20.16
CA ASN A 97 -18.69 12.99 19.02
C ASN A 97 -17.50 13.44 18.16
N VAL A 98 -16.81 12.50 17.49
CA VAL A 98 -15.73 12.80 16.54
C VAL A 98 -16.16 12.35 15.14
N ARG A 99 -16.37 13.30 14.24
CA ARG A 99 -16.69 13.00 12.84
C ARG A 99 -15.43 12.57 12.09
N THR A 100 -15.58 11.56 11.24
CA THR A 100 -14.48 10.93 10.52
C THR A 100 -14.65 11.00 9.00
N ALA A 101 -13.54 10.98 8.26
CA ALA A 101 -13.54 10.82 6.81
C ALA A 101 -12.43 9.85 6.37
N LEU A 102 -12.79 8.90 5.50
CA LEU A 102 -11.88 7.95 4.87
C LEU A 102 -11.59 8.38 3.43
N LEU A 103 -10.34 8.75 3.15
CA LEU A 103 -9.90 9.27 1.85
C LEU A 103 -8.98 8.26 1.15
N ILE A 104 -9.55 7.41 0.30
CA ILE A 104 -8.83 6.33 -0.40
C ILE A 104 -9.09 6.35 -1.90
N GLY A 105 -8.08 5.97 -2.68
CA GLY A 105 -8.23 5.80 -4.12
C GLY A 105 -9.16 4.63 -4.46
N GLY A 106 -9.83 4.67 -5.62
CA GLY A 106 -10.73 3.59 -6.08
C GLY A 106 -12.10 3.54 -5.42
N ASP A 107 -12.35 4.36 -4.38
CA ASP A 107 -13.69 4.63 -3.86
C ASP A 107 -14.28 5.91 -4.49
N SER A 108 -15.60 6.05 -4.43
CA SER A 108 -16.34 7.16 -5.02
C SER A 108 -15.90 8.51 -4.44
N MET A 109 -15.47 9.44 -5.30
CA MET A 109 -15.16 10.80 -4.92
C MET A 109 -16.38 11.51 -4.30
N GLN A 110 -17.58 11.30 -4.84
CA GLN A 110 -18.79 11.92 -4.32
C GLN A 110 -19.10 11.47 -2.88
N LYS A 111 -18.87 10.19 -2.56
CA LYS A 111 -19.03 9.67 -1.20
C LYS A 111 -18.05 10.38 -0.24
N GLN A 112 -16.80 10.54 -0.65
CA GLN A 112 -15.79 11.23 0.14
C GLN A 112 -16.10 12.72 0.30
N LEU A 113 -16.56 13.40 -0.74
CA LEU A 113 -17.04 14.78 -0.65
C LEU A 113 -18.21 14.94 0.33
N LYS A 114 -19.15 13.99 0.38
CA LYS A 114 -20.23 13.99 1.38
C LYS A 114 -19.69 13.85 2.80
N GLN A 115 -18.63 13.03 3.02
CA GLN A 115 -17.97 12.94 4.32
C GLN A 115 -17.28 14.25 4.68
N MET A 116 -16.54 14.87 3.74
CA MET A 116 -15.84 16.14 3.96
C MET A 116 -16.79 17.30 4.29
N LYS A 117 -17.97 17.38 3.67
CA LYS A 117 -18.99 18.38 3.99
C LYS A 117 -19.50 18.32 5.45
N ARG A 118 -19.28 17.20 6.15
CA ARG A 118 -19.64 17.06 7.57
C ARG A 118 -18.59 17.62 8.53
N ASN A 119 -17.55 18.29 8.01
CA ASN A 119 -16.42 18.83 8.77
C ASN A 119 -15.79 17.75 9.68
N PRO A 120 -15.16 16.69 9.10
CA PRO A 120 -14.54 15.64 9.88
C PRO A 120 -13.35 16.18 10.66
N ARG A 121 -13.17 15.70 11.90
CA ARG A 121 -12.02 16.02 12.75
C ARG A 121 -10.94 14.95 12.70
N LEU A 122 -11.29 13.72 12.31
CA LEU A 122 -10.36 12.66 12.03
C LEU A 122 -10.41 12.30 10.54
N ILE A 123 -9.27 12.39 9.88
CA ILE A 123 -9.09 12.01 8.48
C ILE A 123 -8.09 10.86 8.42
N VAL A 124 -8.48 9.76 7.82
CA VAL A 124 -7.59 8.63 7.52
C VAL A 124 -7.55 8.45 6.01
N GLY A 125 -6.35 8.28 5.44
CA GLY A 125 -6.31 8.10 3.99
C GLY A 125 -4.95 7.70 3.43
N THR A 126 -4.93 7.51 2.10
CA THR A 126 -3.71 7.25 1.35
C THR A 126 -3.15 8.56 0.76
N PRO A 127 -1.80 8.73 0.70
CA PRO A 127 -1.18 10.00 0.31
C PRO A 127 -1.71 10.57 -1.01
N GLY A 128 -1.86 9.75 -2.06
CA GLY A 128 -2.34 10.20 -3.36
C GLY A 128 -3.77 10.76 -3.35
N ARG A 129 -4.68 10.18 -2.55
CA ARG A 129 -6.07 10.64 -2.46
C ARG A 129 -6.20 11.87 -1.55
N ILE A 130 -5.41 11.96 -0.51
CA ILE A 130 -5.31 13.16 0.34
C ILE A 130 -4.87 14.33 -0.53
N ASN A 131 -3.81 14.17 -1.33
CA ASN A 131 -3.35 15.19 -2.28
C ASN A 131 -4.40 15.58 -3.33
N ASP A 132 -5.17 14.61 -3.84
CA ASP A 132 -6.26 14.90 -4.78
C ASP A 132 -7.31 15.82 -4.15
N HIS A 133 -7.67 15.58 -2.87
CA HIS A 133 -8.57 16.46 -2.12
C HIS A 133 -7.95 17.83 -1.81
N LEU A 134 -6.65 17.91 -1.50
CA LEU A 134 -5.93 19.19 -1.31
C LEU A 134 -5.91 20.02 -2.59
N LYS A 135 -5.54 19.41 -3.72
CA LYS A 135 -5.54 20.08 -5.04
C LYS A 135 -6.91 20.59 -5.44
N ARG A 136 -7.98 19.85 -5.09
CA ARG A 136 -9.38 20.25 -5.31
C ARG A 136 -9.90 21.25 -4.27
N LYS A 137 -9.08 21.66 -3.30
CA LYS A 137 -9.46 22.55 -2.19
C LYS A 137 -10.67 22.04 -1.37
N THR A 138 -10.94 20.74 -1.41
CA THR A 138 -12.01 20.05 -0.65
C THR A 138 -11.54 19.53 0.70
N LEU A 139 -10.24 19.55 0.95
CA LEU A 139 -9.59 19.31 2.21
C LEU A 139 -8.70 20.50 2.55
N ARG A 140 -8.74 20.95 3.80
CA ARG A 140 -7.84 21.94 4.39
C ARG A 140 -7.25 21.35 5.66
N LEU A 141 -5.92 21.49 5.83
CA LEU A 141 -5.20 20.93 6.99
C LEU A 141 -4.75 21.99 7.99
N ASN A 142 -5.25 23.22 7.88
CA ASN A 142 -4.81 24.37 8.70
C ASN A 142 -5.03 24.17 10.20
N ASN A 143 -5.94 23.29 10.60
CA ASN A 143 -6.23 22.98 12.01
C ASN A 143 -5.72 21.60 12.43
N THR A 144 -4.82 21.00 11.62
CA THR A 144 -4.25 19.68 11.92
C THR A 144 -3.17 19.84 12.97
N SER A 145 -3.45 19.34 14.17
CA SER A 145 -2.54 19.39 15.33
C SER A 145 -2.01 18.01 15.72
N PHE A 146 -2.48 16.94 15.08
CA PHE A 146 -2.02 15.58 15.29
C PHE A 146 -1.86 14.86 13.96
N LEU A 147 -0.65 14.35 13.71
CA LEU A 147 -0.30 13.65 12.49
C LEU A 147 0.22 12.25 12.78
N VAL A 148 -0.22 11.27 12.01
CA VAL A 148 0.30 9.91 12.06
C VAL A 148 0.73 9.46 10.67
N LEU A 149 1.94 8.91 10.58
CA LEU A 149 2.47 8.21 9.42
C LEU A 149 2.63 6.74 9.78
N ASP A 150 1.70 5.88 9.34
CA ASP A 150 1.77 4.45 9.63
C ASP A 150 2.32 3.67 8.43
N GLU A 151 3.24 2.72 8.69
CA GLU A 151 4.00 1.99 7.69
C GLU A 151 4.73 2.95 6.70
N ALA A 152 5.47 3.92 7.28
CA ALA A 152 6.13 4.98 6.52
C ALA A 152 7.16 4.43 5.49
N ASP A 153 7.93 3.40 5.86
CA ASP A 153 8.84 2.68 4.96
C ASP A 153 8.13 2.22 3.68
N ARG A 154 6.95 1.63 3.83
CA ARG A 154 6.13 1.21 2.70
C ARG A 154 5.62 2.35 1.84
N MET A 155 5.25 3.47 2.45
CA MET A 155 4.84 4.63 1.67
C MET A 155 5.99 5.13 0.78
N LEU A 156 7.23 5.12 1.29
CA LEU A 156 8.40 5.52 0.51
C LEU A 156 8.75 4.49 -0.58
N ASP A 157 8.68 3.19 -0.27
CA ASP A 157 8.92 2.11 -1.25
C ASP A 157 7.92 2.13 -2.41
N MET A 158 6.68 2.55 -2.14
CA MET A 158 5.65 2.74 -3.16
C MET A 158 5.81 4.05 -3.96
N GLY A 159 6.85 4.84 -3.68
CA GLY A 159 7.13 6.09 -4.37
C GLY A 159 6.24 7.25 -3.96
N PHE A 160 5.60 7.21 -2.79
CA PHE A 160 4.74 8.28 -2.29
C PHE A 160 5.50 9.46 -1.67
N THR A 161 6.82 9.47 -1.72
CA THR A 161 7.64 10.57 -1.18
C THR A 161 7.17 11.95 -1.64
N PRO A 162 6.92 12.21 -2.95
CA PRO A 162 6.43 13.52 -3.39
C PRO A 162 5.07 13.88 -2.79
N GLN A 163 4.16 12.91 -2.71
CA GLN A 163 2.82 13.13 -2.18
C GLN A 163 2.82 13.38 -0.67
N ILE A 164 3.67 12.66 0.07
CA ILE A 164 3.85 12.86 1.50
C ILE A 164 4.38 14.27 1.76
N ASN A 165 5.44 14.69 1.08
CA ASN A 165 6.00 16.02 1.22
C ASN A 165 4.95 17.11 0.94
N GLN A 166 4.19 16.99 -0.15
CA GLN A 166 3.11 17.94 -0.49
C GLN A 166 2.04 18.03 0.60
N VAL A 167 1.68 16.92 1.24
CA VAL A 167 0.72 16.93 2.37
C VAL A 167 1.35 17.61 3.59
N LEU A 168 2.57 17.22 3.95
CA LEU A 168 3.24 17.73 5.16
C LEU A 168 3.51 19.25 5.07
N GLU A 169 3.78 19.78 3.89
CA GLU A 169 3.94 21.22 3.65
C GLU A 169 2.65 22.03 3.91
N THR A 170 1.48 21.38 3.91
CA THR A 170 0.19 22.04 4.19
C THR A 170 -0.26 21.93 5.64
N VAL A 171 0.42 21.12 6.45
CA VAL A 171 0.15 20.99 7.89
C VAL A 171 0.82 22.14 8.65
N PRO A 172 0.16 22.75 9.66
CA PRO A 172 0.77 23.78 10.50
C PRO A 172 2.08 23.32 11.13
N LYS A 173 3.04 24.22 11.32
CA LYS A 173 4.34 23.88 11.96
C LYS A 173 4.18 23.32 13.39
N LYS A 174 3.19 23.82 14.13
CA LYS A 174 2.90 23.36 15.51
C LYS A 174 1.90 22.20 15.44
N HIS A 175 2.38 20.99 15.44
CA HIS A 175 1.61 19.76 15.53
C HIS A 175 2.45 18.65 16.15
N GLN A 176 1.81 17.61 16.64
CA GLN A 176 2.46 16.40 17.11
C GLN A 176 2.51 15.37 15.99
N THR A 177 3.66 14.71 15.80
CA THR A 177 3.86 13.67 14.76
C THR A 177 4.23 12.34 15.37
N LEU A 178 3.47 11.30 15.03
CA LEU A 178 3.81 9.91 15.32
C LEU A 178 4.13 9.18 14.02
N LEU A 179 5.39 8.82 13.83
CA LEU A 179 5.85 8.05 12.68
C LEU A 179 6.13 6.61 13.09
N PHE A 180 5.41 5.67 12.48
CA PHE A 180 5.62 4.23 12.68
C PHE A 180 6.12 3.57 11.40
N SER A 181 7.14 2.74 11.55
CA SER A 181 7.77 1.99 10.46
C SER A 181 8.16 0.59 10.93
N ALA A 182 8.27 -0.37 10.03
CA ALA A 182 8.85 -1.67 10.36
C ALA A 182 10.37 -1.64 10.30
N THR A 183 10.93 -0.78 9.44
CA THR A 183 12.37 -0.61 9.22
C THR A 183 12.74 0.88 9.25
N LEU A 184 14.01 1.20 9.51
CA LEU A 184 14.54 2.57 9.53
C LEU A 184 15.67 2.77 8.50
N PRO A 185 15.39 2.61 7.20
CA PRO A 185 16.40 2.95 6.18
C PRO A 185 16.67 4.46 6.14
N GLY A 186 17.77 4.86 5.52
CA GLY A 186 18.22 6.26 5.51
C GLY A 186 17.20 7.27 4.95
N ASN A 187 16.30 6.84 4.07
CA ASN A 187 15.21 7.69 3.57
C ASN A 187 14.12 7.97 4.63
N ILE A 188 13.83 7.01 5.52
CA ILE A 188 12.93 7.21 6.67
C ILE A 188 13.56 8.14 7.70
N LEU A 189 14.85 7.95 8.00
CA LEU A 189 15.54 8.84 8.93
C LEU A 189 15.51 10.28 8.41
N ARG A 190 15.82 10.52 7.13
CA ARG A 190 15.70 11.85 6.52
C ARG A 190 14.29 12.44 6.57
N LEU A 191 13.25 11.61 6.42
CA LEU A 191 11.86 12.05 6.58
C LEU A 191 11.57 12.44 8.03
N ALA A 192 12.05 11.64 8.98
CA ALA A 192 11.90 11.92 10.41
C ALA A 192 12.63 13.21 10.81
N ASP A 193 13.89 13.37 10.41
CA ASP A 193 14.69 14.57 10.69
C ASP A 193 14.05 15.85 10.13
N LYS A 194 13.34 15.74 9.01
CA LYS A 194 12.68 16.90 8.38
C LYS A 194 11.38 17.31 9.04
N TYR A 195 10.59 16.36 9.54
CA TYR A 195 9.19 16.60 9.91
C TYR A 195 8.83 16.27 11.36
N LEU A 196 9.72 15.64 12.13
CA LEU A 196 9.53 15.40 13.56
C LEU A 196 10.38 16.38 14.38
N ASN A 197 9.84 16.79 15.52
CA ASN A 197 10.52 17.67 16.44
C ASN A 197 11.00 16.87 17.65
N GLU A 198 12.33 16.71 17.81
CA GLU A 198 12.98 15.95 18.90
C GLU A 198 12.26 14.62 19.25
N PRO A 199 12.10 13.72 18.25
CA PRO A 199 11.24 12.55 18.46
C PRO A 199 11.87 11.57 19.44
N VAL A 200 11.02 11.02 20.31
CA VAL A 200 11.41 9.88 21.13
C VAL A 200 11.45 8.63 20.27
N ARG A 201 12.62 7.99 20.22
CA ARG A 201 12.80 6.74 19.46
C ARG A 201 12.33 5.55 20.30
N ILE A 202 11.38 4.81 19.77
CA ILE A 202 10.83 3.61 20.40
C ILE A 202 11.06 2.43 19.48
N SER A 203 11.78 1.41 19.97
CA SER A 203 11.95 0.15 19.23
C SER A 203 11.35 -0.99 20.05
N VAL A 204 10.55 -1.82 19.37
CA VAL A 204 9.94 -3.02 19.99
C VAL A 204 10.09 -4.19 19.04
N GLY A 205 10.80 -5.21 19.52
CA GLY A 205 11.07 -6.44 18.80
C GLY A 205 12.33 -6.34 17.93
N SER A 206 13.11 -7.42 17.87
CA SER A 206 14.13 -7.59 16.86
C SER A 206 13.46 -7.92 15.51
N THR A 207 14.06 -7.53 14.41
CA THR A 207 13.62 -7.88 13.06
C THR A 207 13.59 -9.41 12.80
N SER A 208 14.14 -10.20 13.69
CA SER A 208 14.32 -11.66 13.60
C SER A 208 13.16 -12.50 14.20
N THR A 209 12.48 -12.03 15.24
CA THR A 209 11.55 -12.88 16.03
C THR A 209 10.29 -13.44 15.33
N PRO A 210 9.63 -12.79 14.35
CA PRO A 210 8.53 -13.43 13.62
C PRO A 210 9.01 -14.42 12.57
N ILE A 211 10.24 -14.29 12.10
CA ILE A 211 10.81 -15.17 11.07
C ILE A 211 11.07 -16.55 11.64
N GLU A 212 11.48 -16.63 12.91
CA GLU A 212 11.77 -17.89 13.62
C GLU A 212 10.55 -18.81 13.80
N LYS A 213 9.35 -18.23 13.85
CA LYS A 213 8.08 -18.98 13.99
C LYS A 213 7.48 -19.44 12.67
N ILE A 214 8.08 -19.05 11.54
CA ILE A 214 7.60 -19.40 10.20
C ILE A 214 8.49 -20.51 9.65
N LYS A 215 7.93 -21.68 9.38
CA LYS A 215 8.65 -22.73 8.66
C LYS A 215 8.95 -22.25 7.25
N GLN A 216 10.20 -21.95 6.95
CA GLN A 216 10.63 -21.48 5.65
C GLN A 216 11.18 -22.61 4.81
N GLU A 217 10.69 -22.72 3.58
CA GLU A 217 11.10 -23.73 2.60
C GLU A 217 11.54 -23.01 1.30
N VAL A 218 12.58 -23.52 0.67
CA VAL A 218 13.12 -22.97 -0.57
C VAL A 218 13.22 -24.08 -1.60
N LEU A 219 12.60 -23.90 -2.74
CA LEU A 219 12.71 -24.82 -3.86
C LEU A 219 13.41 -24.13 -5.04
N ARG A 220 14.53 -24.72 -5.46
CA ARG A 220 15.22 -24.32 -6.69
C ARG A 220 14.52 -24.95 -7.87
N VAL A 221 13.88 -24.13 -8.71
CA VAL A 221 13.01 -24.60 -9.81
C VAL A 221 13.35 -23.85 -11.09
N LYS A 222 13.42 -24.55 -12.21
CA LYS A 222 13.52 -23.92 -13.53
C LYS A 222 12.22 -23.16 -13.83
N ASP A 223 12.31 -22.02 -14.51
CA ASP A 223 11.13 -21.15 -14.75
C ASP A 223 9.99 -21.87 -15.48
N GLY A 224 10.31 -22.77 -16.42
CA GLY A 224 9.33 -23.60 -17.11
C GLY A 224 8.55 -24.57 -16.23
N ASP A 225 9.17 -25.01 -15.13
CA ASP A 225 8.61 -26.05 -14.24
C ASP A 225 7.91 -25.44 -13.00
N LYS A 226 8.04 -24.13 -12.77
CA LYS A 226 7.49 -23.45 -11.59
C LYS A 226 6.00 -23.74 -11.38
N TYR A 227 5.21 -23.77 -12.46
CA TYR A 227 3.78 -24.01 -12.33
C TYR A 227 3.46 -25.47 -11.94
N ASN A 228 4.10 -26.44 -12.57
CA ASN A 228 3.89 -27.85 -12.24
C ASN A 228 4.31 -28.14 -10.79
N GLN A 229 5.39 -27.50 -10.34
CA GLN A 229 5.79 -27.59 -8.93
C GLN A 229 4.79 -26.90 -8.01
N LEU A 230 4.22 -25.76 -8.42
CA LEU A 230 3.17 -25.08 -7.65
C LEU A 230 1.96 -25.97 -7.43
N ILE A 231 1.50 -26.68 -8.44
CA ILE A 231 0.37 -27.62 -8.31
C ILE A 231 0.68 -28.73 -7.29
N LYS A 232 1.87 -29.33 -7.35
CA LYS A 232 2.29 -30.32 -6.34
C LYS A 232 2.25 -29.76 -4.92
N GLU A 233 2.76 -28.55 -4.74
CA GLU A 233 2.78 -27.87 -3.45
C GLU A 233 1.39 -27.50 -2.93
N ILE A 234 0.45 -27.16 -3.82
CA ILE A 234 -0.95 -26.91 -3.47
C ILE A 234 -1.66 -28.18 -3.00
N TYR A 235 -1.37 -29.33 -3.61
CA TYR A 235 -1.96 -30.61 -3.17
C TYR A 235 -1.48 -31.03 -1.78
N VAL A 236 -0.19 -30.84 -1.48
CA VAL A 236 0.38 -31.22 -0.18
C VAL A 236 -0.05 -30.28 0.96
N ARG A 237 -0.29 -29.00 0.67
CA ARG A 237 -0.62 -27.99 1.68
C ARG A 237 -2.13 -27.86 1.85
N GLN A 238 -2.59 -28.07 3.07
CA GLN A 238 -4.00 -27.89 3.42
C GLN A 238 -4.26 -26.50 4.03
N GLY A 239 -5.46 -25.95 3.78
CA GLY A 239 -5.91 -24.67 4.30
C GLY A 239 -5.63 -23.50 3.34
N SER A 240 -5.63 -22.28 3.87
CA SER A 240 -5.52 -21.05 3.07
C SER A 240 -4.10 -20.82 2.55
N ILE A 241 -4.00 -20.49 1.27
CA ILE A 241 -2.74 -20.23 0.56
C ILE A 241 -2.77 -18.83 -0.05
N LEU A 242 -1.73 -18.03 0.21
CA LEU A 242 -1.48 -16.77 -0.49
C LEU A 242 -0.28 -16.92 -1.41
N ILE A 243 -0.50 -16.77 -2.71
CA ILE A 243 0.54 -16.87 -3.74
C ILE A 243 0.94 -15.47 -4.20
N PHE A 244 2.23 -15.15 -4.10
CA PHE A 244 2.78 -13.90 -4.58
C PHE A 244 3.36 -14.03 -5.98
N VAL A 245 2.89 -13.16 -6.90
CA VAL A 245 3.39 -13.05 -8.27
C VAL A 245 3.82 -11.62 -8.58
N LYS A 246 4.75 -11.47 -9.53
CA LYS A 246 5.39 -10.19 -9.87
C LYS A 246 4.43 -9.15 -10.45
N THR A 247 3.47 -9.56 -11.26
CA THR A 247 2.62 -8.63 -12.00
C THR A 247 1.13 -8.97 -11.89
N ARG A 248 0.27 -7.93 -12.03
CA ARG A 248 -1.18 -8.11 -12.11
C ARG A 248 -1.65 -9.06 -13.22
N ARG A 249 -0.98 -8.99 -14.41
CA ARG A 249 -1.28 -9.89 -15.52
C ARG A 249 -0.96 -11.35 -15.16
N ASN A 250 0.14 -11.58 -14.45
CA ASN A 250 0.51 -12.91 -13.97
C ASN A 250 -0.51 -13.40 -12.91
N ALA A 251 -1.02 -12.52 -12.04
CA ALA A 251 -2.04 -12.90 -11.07
C ALA A 251 -3.33 -13.37 -11.76
N GLU A 252 -3.82 -12.61 -12.75
CA GLU A 252 -5.01 -13.00 -13.52
C GLU A 252 -4.81 -14.29 -14.34
N LYS A 253 -3.63 -14.44 -14.98
CA LYS A 253 -3.29 -15.67 -15.73
C LYS A 253 -3.19 -16.87 -14.79
N MET A 254 -2.56 -16.72 -13.64
CA MET A 254 -2.41 -17.77 -12.63
C MET A 254 -3.78 -18.25 -12.15
N VAL A 255 -4.69 -17.34 -11.80
CA VAL A 255 -6.04 -17.70 -11.37
C VAL A 255 -6.81 -18.43 -12.46
N LYS A 256 -6.72 -17.99 -13.72
CA LYS A 256 -7.38 -18.69 -14.84
C LYS A 256 -6.86 -20.12 -14.99
N ARG A 257 -5.54 -20.30 -14.87
CA ARG A 257 -4.93 -21.62 -14.98
C ARG A 257 -5.26 -22.52 -13.79
N LEU A 258 -5.23 -21.99 -12.57
CA LEU A 258 -5.64 -22.71 -11.37
C LEU A 258 -7.10 -23.18 -11.45
N LYS A 259 -8.00 -22.33 -11.95
CA LYS A 259 -9.40 -22.69 -12.16
C LYS A 259 -9.61 -23.75 -13.26
N TYR A 260 -8.76 -23.73 -14.28
CA TYR A 260 -8.76 -24.78 -15.30
C TYR A 260 -8.31 -26.15 -14.74
N ASP A 261 -7.42 -26.14 -13.75
CA ASP A 261 -6.91 -27.31 -13.03
C ASP A 261 -7.76 -27.60 -11.75
N ASP A 262 -9.05 -27.19 -11.74
CA ASP A 262 -10.06 -27.43 -10.68
C ASP A 262 -9.70 -26.90 -9.29
N HIS A 263 -8.90 -25.81 -9.24
CA HIS A 263 -8.59 -25.13 -7.99
C HIS A 263 -9.38 -23.84 -7.83
N ASP A 264 -10.14 -23.71 -6.74
CA ASP A 264 -10.82 -22.47 -6.38
C ASP A 264 -9.80 -21.40 -5.96
N ALA A 265 -9.65 -20.40 -6.81
CA ALA A 265 -8.71 -19.28 -6.63
C ALA A 265 -9.32 -17.95 -7.07
N ASP A 266 -8.91 -16.85 -6.45
CA ASP A 266 -9.19 -15.50 -6.96
C ASP A 266 -7.95 -14.60 -6.85
N ALA A 267 -7.97 -13.49 -7.62
CA ALA A 267 -6.83 -12.57 -7.70
C ALA A 267 -7.09 -11.28 -6.93
N ILE A 268 -6.00 -10.74 -6.32
CA ILE A 268 -6.01 -9.42 -5.73
C ILE A 268 -4.82 -8.58 -6.25
N HIS A 269 -5.13 -7.44 -6.90
CA HIS A 269 -4.12 -6.54 -7.45
C HIS A 269 -4.62 -5.10 -7.55
N GLY A 270 -3.70 -4.15 -7.75
CA GLY A 270 -3.97 -2.71 -7.66
C GLY A 270 -5.02 -2.16 -8.63
N ASN A 271 -5.29 -2.84 -9.76
CA ASN A 271 -6.29 -2.40 -10.75
C ASN A 271 -7.74 -2.78 -10.42
N LEU A 272 -7.96 -3.63 -9.43
CA LEU A 272 -9.32 -3.95 -9.01
C LEU A 272 -9.98 -2.73 -8.38
N ARG A 273 -11.26 -2.51 -8.70
CA ARG A 273 -12.10 -1.53 -7.99
C ARG A 273 -12.23 -1.94 -6.52
N GLN A 274 -12.31 -0.97 -5.61
CA GLN A 274 -12.33 -1.23 -4.17
C GLN A 274 -13.42 -2.24 -3.78
N ASN A 275 -14.64 -2.08 -4.27
CA ASN A 275 -15.74 -3.01 -3.99
C ASN A 275 -15.46 -4.47 -4.42
N LYS A 276 -14.66 -4.67 -5.48
CA LYS A 276 -14.25 -6.03 -5.90
C LYS A 276 -13.18 -6.57 -4.96
N ARG A 277 -12.22 -5.73 -4.54
CA ARG A 277 -11.19 -6.12 -3.57
C ARG A 277 -11.82 -6.55 -2.25
N ASP A 278 -12.74 -5.75 -1.73
CA ASP A 278 -13.44 -6.02 -0.47
C ASP A 278 -14.23 -7.34 -0.55
N ARG A 279 -14.88 -7.60 -1.69
CA ARG A 279 -15.59 -8.88 -1.94
C ARG A 279 -14.63 -10.07 -1.96
N VAL A 280 -13.50 -9.96 -2.67
CA VAL A 280 -12.48 -11.03 -2.74
C VAL A 280 -11.91 -11.32 -1.35
N ILE A 281 -11.54 -10.28 -0.59
CA ILE A 281 -11.02 -10.43 0.77
C ILE A 281 -12.05 -11.08 1.69
N LYS A 282 -13.30 -10.62 1.64
CA LYS A 282 -14.39 -11.19 2.44
C LYS A 282 -14.65 -12.65 2.09
N ALA A 283 -14.66 -12.99 0.80
CA ALA A 283 -14.85 -14.36 0.33
C ALA A 283 -13.68 -15.26 0.79
N PHE A 284 -12.44 -14.80 0.71
CA PHE A 284 -11.28 -15.54 1.21
C PHE A 284 -11.32 -15.73 2.74
N ARG A 285 -11.69 -14.69 3.50
CA ARG A 285 -11.90 -14.79 4.95
C ARG A 285 -12.93 -15.85 5.35
N ASN A 286 -14.01 -15.93 4.56
CA ASN A 286 -15.09 -16.86 4.80
C ASN A 286 -14.83 -18.25 4.20
N ASN A 287 -13.59 -18.52 3.74
CA ASN A 287 -13.18 -19.79 3.13
C ASN A 287 -14.05 -20.21 1.90
N HIS A 288 -14.63 -19.24 1.17
CA HIS A 288 -15.32 -19.55 -0.09
C HIS A 288 -14.36 -20.03 -1.18
N PHE A 289 -13.09 -19.74 -1.06
CA PHE A 289 -12.00 -20.30 -1.84
C PHE A 289 -10.71 -20.29 -0.98
N ARG A 290 -9.78 -21.23 -1.27
CA ARG A 290 -8.59 -21.40 -0.43
C ARG A 290 -7.32 -20.74 -0.98
N ILE A 291 -7.29 -20.36 -2.26
CA ILE A 291 -6.09 -19.85 -2.91
C ILE A 291 -6.30 -18.40 -3.33
N LEU A 292 -5.56 -17.48 -2.72
CA LEU A 292 -5.53 -16.08 -3.11
C LEU A 292 -4.23 -15.77 -3.86
N VAL A 293 -4.31 -15.25 -5.08
CA VAL A 293 -3.13 -14.85 -5.86
C VAL A 293 -3.01 -13.33 -5.84
N GLY A 294 -1.88 -12.81 -5.36
CA GLY A 294 -1.69 -11.38 -5.18
C GLY A 294 -0.34 -10.84 -5.67
N THR A 295 -0.30 -9.51 -5.83
CA THR A 295 0.93 -8.74 -6.01
C THR A 295 1.26 -7.98 -4.73
N ASP A 296 2.51 -7.61 -4.51
CA ASP A 296 2.95 -6.90 -3.29
C ASP A 296 2.08 -5.70 -2.94
N VAL A 297 1.78 -4.85 -3.93
CA VAL A 297 0.97 -3.64 -3.73
C VAL A 297 -0.42 -3.94 -3.20
N ALA A 298 -1.01 -5.07 -3.57
CA ALA A 298 -2.40 -5.37 -3.26
C ALA A 298 -2.59 -6.27 -2.03
N SER A 299 -1.60 -7.10 -1.73
CA SER A 299 -1.62 -8.00 -0.58
C SER A 299 -0.99 -7.41 0.67
N ARG A 300 -0.32 -6.25 0.54
CA ARG A 300 0.15 -5.46 1.67
C ARG A 300 -1.05 -4.83 2.41
N GLY A 301 -0.97 -4.80 3.73
CA GLY A 301 -2.05 -4.22 4.54
C GLY A 301 -3.34 -5.06 4.60
N LEU A 302 -3.37 -6.24 3.99
CA LEU A 302 -4.50 -7.15 4.15
C LEU A 302 -4.51 -7.71 5.58
N ASP A 303 -5.57 -7.41 6.29
CA ASP A 303 -5.90 -8.12 7.51
C ASP A 303 -6.69 -9.37 7.14
N ILE A 304 -5.97 -10.42 6.84
CA ILE A 304 -6.55 -11.74 6.63
C ILE A 304 -6.07 -12.58 7.81
N PRO A 305 -6.98 -13.00 8.70
CA PRO A 305 -6.60 -13.86 9.80
C PRO A 305 -6.11 -15.20 9.27
N ALA A 306 -5.03 -15.70 9.86
CA ALA A 306 -4.56 -17.08 9.75
C ALA A 306 -4.38 -17.62 8.32
N ILE A 307 -3.65 -16.91 7.45
CA ILE A 307 -3.13 -17.54 6.23
C ILE A 307 -2.15 -18.64 6.67
N LYS A 308 -2.45 -19.90 6.32
CA LYS A 308 -1.60 -21.02 6.71
C LYS A 308 -0.30 -21.07 5.91
N HIS A 309 -0.38 -20.78 4.62
CA HIS A 309 0.76 -20.93 3.71
C HIS A 309 0.94 -19.69 2.84
N VAL A 310 2.16 -19.19 2.78
CA VAL A 310 2.60 -18.16 1.84
C VAL A 310 3.51 -18.79 0.79
N ILE A 311 3.22 -18.60 -0.49
CA ILE A 311 4.07 -19.10 -1.59
C ILE A 311 4.59 -17.90 -2.39
N ASN A 312 5.90 -17.67 -2.36
CA ASN A 312 6.57 -16.73 -3.24
C ASN A 312 6.84 -17.41 -4.58
N PHE A 313 5.86 -17.41 -5.49
CA PHE A 313 6.02 -17.94 -6.85
C PHE A 313 7.05 -17.11 -7.64
N ASP A 314 6.99 -15.78 -7.47
CA ASP A 314 8.02 -14.85 -7.90
C ASP A 314 8.64 -14.17 -6.68
N LEU A 315 9.97 -14.09 -6.61
CA LEU A 315 10.65 -13.34 -5.55
C LEU A 315 10.35 -11.83 -5.63
N PRO A 316 10.31 -11.13 -4.50
CA PRO A 316 10.09 -9.69 -4.48
C PRO A 316 11.25 -8.93 -5.15
N GLN A 317 10.99 -7.70 -5.59
CA GLN A 317 12.02 -6.84 -6.19
C GLN A 317 12.92 -6.22 -5.11
N VAL A 318 12.37 -5.97 -3.93
CA VAL A 318 13.02 -5.38 -2.77
C VAL A 318 13.09 -6.44 -1.67
N PRO A 319 14.25 -6.71 -1.06
CA PRO A 319 14.41 -7.76 -0.06
C PRO A 319 13.47 -7.62 1.15
N GLU A 320 13.21 -6.40 1.59
CA GLU A 320 12.33 -6.06 2.71
C GLU A 320 10.89 -6.54 2.50
N ASP A 321 10.45 -6.57 1.23
CA ASP A 321 9.13 -7.11 0.89
C ASP A 321 8.98 -8.59 1.22
N PHE A 322 10.08 -9.34 1.25
CA PHE A 322 10.07 -10.73 1.64
C PHE A 322 9.55 -10.91 3.07
N ILE A 323 10.07 -10.11 4.00
CA ILE A 323 9.63 -10.13 5.41
C ILE A 323 8.13 -9.81 5.51
N HIS A 324 7.68 -8.82 4.74
CA HIS A 324 6.27 -8.42 4.71
C HIS A 324 5.35 -9.47 4.10
N ARG A 325 5.83 -10.27 3.12
CA ARG A 325 5.08 -11.37 2.53
C ARG A 325 4.94 -12.53 3.49
N ILE A 326 6.06 -13.02 4.04
CA ILE A 326 6.02 -14.15 4.97
C ILE A 326 5.29 -13.79 6.27
N GLY A 327 5.34 -12.54 6.73
CA GLY A 327 4.56 -12.05 7.85
C GLY A 327 3.04 -12.00 7.60
N ARG A 328 2.52 -12.55 6.48
CA ARG A 328 1.08 -12.81 6.27
C ARG A 328 0.64 -14.12 6.91
N THR A 329 1.57 -15.01 7.24
CA THR A 329 1.31 -16.23 8.00
C THR A 329 1.84 -16.11 9.45
N ALA A 330 1.63 -17.13 10.26
CA ALA A 330 2.05 -17.21 11.67
C ALA A 330 1.64 -16.01 12.53
N ARG A 331 0.40 -15.51 12.37
CA ARG A 331 -0.14 -14.40 13.15
C ARG A 331 -0.88 -14.89 14.38
N ALA A 332 -0.90 -14.06 15.43
CA ALA A 332 -1.61 -14.31 16.68
C ALA A 332 -1.26 -15.67 17.33
N GLY A 333 0.00 -16.13 17.21
CA GLY A 333 0.46 -17.36 17.81
C GLY A 333 0.16 -18.62 17.03
N SER A 334 -0.44 -18.54 15.83
CA SER A 334 -0.65 -19.69 14.95
C SER A 334 0.63 -20.08 14.21
N GLU A 335 0.77 -21.35 13.90
CA GLU A 335 1.84 -21.87 13.03
C GLU A 335 1.57 -21.51 11.57
N GLY A 336 2.64 -21.34 10.78
CA GLY A 336 2.56 -21.05 9.38
C GLY A 336 3.79 -21.44 8.59
N SER A 337 3.65 -21.58 7.28
CA SER A 337 4.79 -21.88 6.41
C SER A 337 4.93 -20.87 5.27
N ALA A 338 6.16 -20.67 4.84
CA ALA A 338 6.51 -19.85 3.69
C ALA A 338 7.39 -20.64 2.73
N LEU A 339 6.92 -20.81 1.50
CA LEU A 339 7.65 -21.47 0.43
C LEU A 339 8.12 -20.45 -0.60
N SER A 340 9.38 -20.52 -1.03
CA SER A 340 9.92 -19.65 -2.05
C SER A 340 10.48 -20.42 -3.24
N PHE A 341 10.03 -20.09 -4.45
CA PHE A 341 10.59 -20.61 -5.68
C PHE A 341 11.75 -19.73 -6.14
N VAL A 342 12.91 -20.32 -6.31
CA VAL A 342 14.14 -19.62 -6.73
C VAL A 342 14.59 -20.18 -8.07
N GLY A 343 14.42 -19.36 -9.13
CA GLY A 343 14.95 -19.67 -10.45
C GLY A 343 16.43 -19.33 -10.59
N ASN A 344 17.04 -19.75 -11.69
CA ASN A 344 18.45 -19.45 -11.95
C ASN A 344 18.75 -17.95 -12.01
N GLU A 345 17.81 -17.17 -12.56
CA GLU A 345 17.92 -15.71 -12.66
C GLU A 345 17.63 -14.98 -11.33
N ASP A 346 17.02 -15.67 -10.37
CA ASP A 346 16.62 -15.10 -9.08
C ASP A 346 17.71 -15.19 -8.01
N ARG A 347 18.87 -15.85 -8.29
CA ARG A 347 19.97 -16.06 -7.31
C ARG A 347 20.44 -14.76 -6.64
N GLY A 348 20.60 -13.69 -7.42
CA GLY A 348 21.02 -12.40 -6.88
C GLY A 348 20.02 -11.79 -5.91
N LYS A 349 18.71 -11.91 -6.21
CA LYS A 349 17.64 -11.44 -5.32
C LYS A 349 17.55 -12.30 -4.07
N TRP A 350 17.69 -13.62 -4.24
CA TRP A 350 17.69 -14.54 -3.11
C TRP A 350 18.84 -14.28 -2.14
N ASN A 351 20.05 -14.07 -2.66
CA ASN A 351 21.20 -13.71 -1.82
C ASN A 351 21.00 -12.39 -1.07
N ALA A 352 20.36 -11.39 -1.70
CA ALA A 352 20.02 -10.14 -1.03
C ALA A 352 18.99 -10.35 0.10
N ILE A 353 17.99 -11.22 -0.11
CA ILE A 353 17.02 -11.62 0.92
C ILE A 353 17.73 -12.35 2.07
N GLN A 354 18.63 -13.30 1.76
CA GLN A 354 19.37 -14.04 2.79
C GLN A 354 20.24 -13.12 3.66
N ARG A 355 20.93 -12.14 3.07
CA ARG A 355 21.71 -11.13 3.83
C ARG A 355 20.83 -10.26 4.75
N LEU A 356 19.56 -10.06 4.40
CA LEU A 356 18.62 -9.33 5.24
C LEU A 356 18.13 -10.18 6.42
N ILE A 357 17.98 -11.50 6.22
CA ILE A 357 17.51 -12.44 7.25
C ILE A 357 18.65 -12.79 8.20
N ASP A 358 19.81 -13.11 7.65
CA ASP A 358 21.03 -13.48 8.38
C ASP A 358 22.18 -12.56 7.97
N PRO A 359 22.58 -11.61 8.84
CA PRO A 359 23.73 -10.73 8.59
C PRO A 359 25.05 -11.45 8.36
N ASN A 360 25.18 -12.72 8.85
CA ASN A 360 26.39 -13.52 8.70
C ASN A 360 26.38 -14.37 7.42
N PHE A 361 25.28 -14.30 6.63
CA PHE A 361 25.16 -15.05 5.39
C PHE A 361 26.26 -14.69 4.39
N ARG A 362 27.05 -15.68 3.99
CA ARG A 362 28.04 -15.60 2.92
C ARG A 362 27.52 -16.30 1.68
N ALA A 363 27.40 -15.59 0.58
CA ALA A 363 26.99 -16.19 -0.70
C ALA A 363 28.03 -17.20 -1.19
N GLU A 364 27.57 -18.35 -1.70
CA GLU A 364 28.45 -19.35 -2.29
C GLU A 364 29.33 -18.74 -3.41
N PRO A 365 30.64 -19.08 -3.47
CA PRO A 365 31.52 -18.59 -4.53
C PRO A 365 30.99 -19.05 -5.89
N GLY A 366 30.71 -18.14 -6.80
CA GLY A 366 30.17 -18.42 -8.14
C GLY A 366 28.93 -17.60 -8.49
N SER A 367 28.24 -16.98 -7.54
CA SER A 367 27.02 -16.20 -7.79
C SER A 367 27.22 -14.76 -8.29
N GLU A 368 28.44 -14.21 -8.15
CA GLU A 368 28.74 -12.80 -8.51
C GLU A 368 29.43 -12.63 -9.88
N ALA A 369 29.91 -13.72 -10.49
CA ALA A 369 30.75 -13.62 -11.69
C ALA A 369 30.01 -13.24 -12.98
N THR A 370 28.68 -13.33 -13.02
CA THR A 370 27.91 -13.15 -14.28
C THR A 370 27.45 -11.73 -14.54
N GLN A 371 27.45 -10.84 -13.55
CA GLN A 371 27.02 -9.44 -13.75
C GLN A 371 28.17 -8.49 -14.12
N ARG A 372 29.42 -8.82 -13.78
CA ARG A 372 30.58 -7.99 -14.17
C ARG A 372 31.02 -8.13 -15.62
N ARG A 373 30.65 -9.23 -16.31
CA ARG A 373 31.07 -9.47 -17.72
C ARG A 373 30.25 -8.72 -18.79
N LYS A 374 29.12 -8.08 -18.47
CA LYS A 374 28.31 -7.29 -19.44
C LYS A 374 28.61 -5.81 -19.47
N ARG A 375 29.54 -5.29 -18.63
CA ARG A 375 29.90 -3.85 -18.61
C ARG A 375 31.35 -3.53 -18.96
N GLY A 376 32.14 -4.50 -19.39
CA GLY A 376 33.53 -4.27 -19.75
C GLY A 376 33.84 -4.95 -21.08
N GLY A 377 34.12 -4.15 -22.09
CA GLY A 377 34.92 -4.65 -23.21
C GLY A 377 34.33 -4.47 -24.59
N ARG A 378 34.33 -3.27 -25.12
CA ARG A 378 34.73 -3.07 -26.51
C ARG A 378 36.09 -2.36 -26.50
N SER A 379 37.13 -3.15 -26.29
CA SER A 379 38.48 -2.79 -26.59
C SER A 379 38.71 -3.12 -28.08
N PHE A 380 38.97 -2.12 -28.85
CA PHE A 380 39.42 -2.27 -30.23
C PHE A 380 40.86 -2.77 -30.23
N ASP A 381 41.04 -4.05 -30.51
CA ASP A 381 42.34 -4.61 -30.90
C ASP A 381 42.67 -4.17 -32.34
N ARG A 382 43.57 -3.24 -32.46
CA ARG A 382 44.34 -3.02 -33.72
C ARG A 382 45.70 -3.73 -33.58
N ARG A 383 45.77 -4.95 -34.10
CA ARG A 383 47.06 -5.55 -34.52
C ARG A 383 47.43 -4.93 -35.86
N GLY A 384 48.46 -4.27 -35.94
CA GLY A 384 49.83 -4.54 -36.23
C GLY A 384 50.19 -4.50 -37.69
N SER A 385 51.10 -3.67 -38.07
CA SER A 385 52.05 -4.06 -39.13
C SER A 385 53.31 -3.24 -38.98
N ARG A 386 54.42 -3.95 -39.06
CA ARG A 386 55.82 -3.49 -39.04
C ARG A 386 56.10 -2.57 -40.21
N GLY A 387 56.90 -1.50 -39.96
CA GLY A 387 57.56 -0.74 -40.97
C GLY A 387 58.67 0.11 -40.37
N LYS A 388 59.91 -0.31 -40.59
CA LYS A 388 61.18 0.39 -40.23
C LYS A 388 61.34 1.67 -41.06
N ASN A 389 61.87 2.73 -40.51
CA ASN A 389 63.11 3.46 -40.82
C ASN A 389 63.06 4.89 -40.29
N ARG A 390 63.99 5.24 -39.42
CA ARG A 390 65.22 6.03 -39.54
C ARG A 390 65.07 7.53 -39.88
N PHE A 391 65.76 8.29 -39.04
CA PHE A 391 66.46 9.59 -39.16
C PHE A 391 65.67 10.85 -38.86
N ALA A 392 66.16 11.46 -37.79
CA ALA A 392 66.95 12.67 -37.64
C ALA A 392 66.19 13.97 -37.37
N ASP A 393 66.34 14.43 -36.21
CA ASP A 393 67.00 15.68 -35.82
C ASP A 393 66.42 17.03 -36.30
N ARG A 394 66.17 17.86 -35.36
CA ARG A 394 66.48 19.30 -35.17
C ARG A 394 65.30 20.13 -34.61
N ARG A 395 65.53 20.51 -33.39
CA ARG A 395 65.50 21.90 -32.82
C ARG A 395 64.64 22.93 -33.58
N SER A 396 63.74 23.62 -32.89
CA SER A 396 63.97 24.92 -32.28
C SER A 396 62.63 25.61 -31.98
N ASP A 397 62.54 26.11 -30.78
CA ASP A 397 62.00 27.36 -30.29
C ASP A 397 61.16 28.23 -31.22
N PHE A 398 60.04 28.76 -30.79
CA PHE A 398 59.79 30.15 -30.48
C PHE A 398 58.32 30.45 -30.16
N LYS A 399 58.13 30.97 -28.99
CA LYS A 399 57.30 32.07 -28.48
C LYS A 399 56.09 32.60 -29.26
N ASN A 400 55.06 32.78 -28.43
CA ASN A 400 54.20 33.99 -28.25
C ASN A 400 53.23 34.43 -29.36
N SER A 401 52.03 34.56 -29.02
CA SER A 401 51.24 35.80 -28.72
C SER A 401 49.86 35.83 -29.34
N ARG A 402 48.91 36.06 -28.48
CA ARG A 402 47.80 37.03 -28.52
C ARG A 402 46.88 37.14 -29.76
N ARG A 403 45.60 37.15 -29.39
CA ARG A 403 44.50 38.03 -29.85
C ARG A 403 43.54 37.49 -30.92
N GLU A 404 42.32 37.43 -30.50
CA GLU A 404 41.13 38.23 -30.83
C GLU A 404 40.32 37.79 -32.04
N ASP A 405 39.01 37.60 -31.71
CA ASP A 405 37.83 37.99 -32.43
C ASP A 405 37.54 37.50 -33.88
N ARG A 406 36.43 36.87 -34.03
CA ARG A 406 35.28 37.33 -34.86
C ARG A 406 34.36 36.18 -35.29
N LYS A 407 33.08 36.33 -34.91
CA LYS A 407 31.90 35.80 -35.68
C LYS A 407 31.78 36.59 -37.02
N PRO A 408 30.79 36.31 -37.91
CA PRO A 408 29.97 35.16 -38.30
C PRO A 408 29.79 35.04 -39.83
N SER A 409 29.08 34.02 -40.40
CA SER A 409 28.25 34.10 -41.59
C SER A 409 27.64 32.71 -41.90
N ARG A 410 26.34 32.53 -41.97
CA ARG A 410 25.33 32.85 -42.97
C ARG A 410 25.51 32.10 -44.31
N PHE A 411 24.45 31.37 -44.68
CA PHE A 411 23.77 31.26 -45.98
C PHE A 411 23.21 29.85 -46.16
N LYS A 412 22.05 29.52 -46.70
CA LYS A 412 20.88 30.11 -47.38
C LYS A 412 19.90 28.95 -47.51
N LYS A 413 18.65 29.07 -47.24
CA LYS A 413 17.43 29.43 -47.99
C LYS A 413 17.13 28.64 -49.28
N ARG A 414 15.92 28.09 -49.30
CA ARG A 414 14.90 28.16 -50.40
C ARG A 414 13.73 27.30 -49.93
N GLY A 415 12.49 27.71 -49.95
CA GLY A 415 11.65 28.65 -50.69
C GLY A 415 10.31 27.96 -50.81
N ASP A 416 9.30 28.59 -50.36
CA ASP A 416 8.23 29.39 -50.95
C ASP A 416 7.04 28.59 -51.45
N ARG A 417 5.85 28.84 -51.02
CA ARG A 417 4.80 29.76 -51.51
C ARG A 417 3.54 29.58 -50.70
N ASP A 418 3.06 30.64 -50.04
CA ASP A 418 2.03 31.59 -50.44
C ASP A 418 0.62 31.01 -50.57
N ARG A 419 -0.45 31.54 -49.92
CA ARG A 419 -1.07 32.90 -49.84
C ARG A 419 -2.17 32.85 -48.80
N ARG A 420 -2.28 33.85 -47.93
CA ARG A 420 -3.25 34.97 -47.86
C ARG A 420 -4.72 34.52 -47.67
N SER A 421 -5.56 35.13 -46.85
CA SER A 421 -5.62 36.41 -46.10
C SER A 421 -6.93 36.47 -45.36
N ASP A 422 -6.93 37.18 -44.22
CA ASP A 422 -7.92 38.17 -43.72
C ASP A 422 -9.41 37.71 -43.56
N ASP A 423 -10.19 38.03 -42.62
CA ASP A 423 -10.39 39.18 -41.76
C ASP A 423 -11.62 38.94 -40.86
N LEU A 424 -11.55 39.40 -39.62
CA LEU A 424 -12.49 40.16 -38.79
C LEU A 424 -14.02 39.89 -38.81
N ARG A 425 -14.56 39.90 -37.58
CA ARG A 425 -15.78 40.46 -37.02
C ARG A 425 -16.92 39.53 -36.58
N SER A 426 -17.10 39.58 -35.27
CA SER A 426 -18.28 39.83 -34.44
C SER A 426 -19.68 39.70 -35.11
N ASP A 427 -20.59 39.01 -34.49
CA ASP A 427 -21.74 39.50 -33.74
C ASP A 427 -22.83 38.44 -33.55
N ASN A 428 -23.41 38.48 -32.40
CA ASN A 428 -24.74 38.09 -31.91
C ASN A 428 -25.78 37.60 -32.90
N PHE A 429 -26.52 36.54 -32.58
CA PHE A 429 -27.97 36.57 -32.36
C PHE A 429 -28.56 35.17 -32.26
N SER A 430 -29.31 34.86 -31.21
CA SER A 430 -30.34 33.82 -31.17
C SER A 430 -31.68 34.40 -31.67
N PRO A 431 -32.82 33.73 -31.79
CA PRO A 431 -33.19 32.32 -31.82
C PRO A 431 -34.30 31.97 -32.85
N ARG A 432 -34.92 30.76 -32.71
CA ARG A 432 -36.12 30.20 -33.38
C ARG A 432 -35.79 29.27 -34.57
N GLY A 433 -36.29 28.07 -34.69
CA GLY A 433 -37.57 27.47 -34.44
C GLY A 433 -37.81 26.46 -35.57
N ASP A 434 -38.46 25.40 -35.25
CA ASP A 434 -39.33 24.58 -36.11
C ASP A 434 -38.78 23.45 -36.99
N ASP A 435 -39.19 22.25 -36.54
CA ASP A 435 -39.98 21.24 -37.26
C ASP A 435 -39.41 20.55 -38.53
N ARG A 436 -39.32 19.21 -38.45
CA ARG A 436 -40.09 18.24 -39.19
C ARG A 436 -39.41 16.86 -39.30
N LYS A 437 -40.12 15.90 -38.70
CA LYS A 437 -40.59 14.59 -39.23
C LYS A 437 -39.57 13.71 -40.00
N SER A 438 -39.34 12.49 -39.61
CA SER A 438 -40.06 11.21 -39.72
C SER A 438 -38.98 10.11 -39.75
N SER A 439 -39.07 8.89 -39.36
CA SER A 439 -40.09 7.85 -39.33
C SER A 439 -39.53 6.62 -38.61
N ARG A 440 -40.37 6.05 -37.81
CA ARG A 440 -40.71 4.65 -37.66
C ARG A 440 -39.65 3.56 -37.86
N PHE A 441 -39.35 2.80 -36.79
CA PHE A 441 -39.61 1.36 -36.80
C PHE A 441 -39.97 0.85 -35.37
N LYS A 442 -41.25 0.51 -35.20
CA LYS A 442 -41.77 -0.24 -34.04
C LYS A 442 -41.54 -1.73 -34.28
N LYS A 443 -41.01 -2.46 -33.31
CA LYS A 443 -41.32 -3.88 -33.14
C LYS A 443 -41.88 -4.10 -31.74
N LYS A 444 -43.17 -4.41 -31.70
CA LYS A 444 -43.93 -4.97 -30.58
C LYS A 444 -43.39 -6.35 -30.22
N PHE A 445 -43.27 -6.66 -28.96
CA PHE A 445 -43.50 -8.00 -28.45
C PHE A 445 -44.36 -7.90 -27.20
N SER A 446 -45.52 -8.50 -27.31
CA SER A 446 -46.56 -8.75 -26.31
C SER A 446 -46.20 -9.98 -25.48
N GLY A 447 -46.51 -9.99 -24.21
CA GLY A 447 -46.32 -11.19 -23.38
C GLY A 447 -46.85 -11.06 -21.96
N LYS A 448 -48.13 -11.20 -21.80
CA LYS A 448 -48.94 -11.82 -20.71
C LYS A 448 -48.52 -11.60 -19.24
N LYS A 449 -49.29 -10.78 -18.58
CA LYS A 449 -49.55 -10.77 -17.13
C LYS A 449 -50.25 -12.06 -16.70
N ARG A 450 -49.87 -12.67 -15.60
CA ARG A 450 -50.65 -13.62 -14.80
C ARG A 450 -50.88 -13.03 -13.40
N PRO A 451 -52.07 -13.28 -12.81
CA PRO A 451 -52.57 -12.54 -11.67
C PRO A 451 -52.11 -13.13 -10.32
N PHE A 452 -52.05 -12.22 -9.39
CA PHE A 452 -51.83 -12.44 -7.96
C PHE A 452 -53.09 -13.09 -7.34
N ASN A 453 -52.91 -14.22 -6.66
CA ASN A 453 -53.95 -14.81 -5.84
C ASN A 453 -53.59 -14.65 -4.36
N LYS A 454 -54.44 -13.90 -3.66
CA LYS A 454 -54.53 -13.82 -2.21
C LYS A 454 -55.32 -15.02 -1.73
N ASN A 455 -54.82 -15.68 -0.74
CA ASN A 455 -55.51 -16.26 0.42
C ASN A 455 -54.66 -17.42 0.95
N PHE A 456 -54.18 -17.32 2.15
CA PHE A 456 -54.33 -18.40 3.11
C PHE A 456 -54.19 -17.88 4.55
N ASP A 457 -55.15 -18.31 5.29
CA ASP A 457 -55.55 -18.00 6.64
C ASP A 457 -54.56 -18.32 7.78
N ASN A 458 -54.77 -17.55 8.82
CA ASN A 458 -54.51 -17.79 10.24
C ASN A 458 -54.65 -19.25 10.70
N LYS A 459 -53.63 -19.75 11.41
CA LYS A 459 -53.84 -20.69 12.53
C LYS A 459 -52.86 -20.39 13.66
N LYS A 460 -53.39 -19.71 14.68
CA LYS A 460 -52.87 -19.70 16.05
C LYS A 460 -52.93 -21.12 16.61
N LYS A 461 -51.81 -21.62 17.16
CA LYS A 461 -51.82 -22.66 18.19
C LYS A 461 -51.09 -22.16 19.42
N LYS A 462 -51.90 -21.92 20.46
CA LYS A 462 -51.50 -21.85 21.87
C LYS A 462 -50.97 -23.21 22.30
N PHE A 463 -49.86 -23.23 22.99
CA PHE A 463 -49.53 -24.31 23.90
C PHE A 463 -49.20 -23.71 25.27
N SER A 464 -50.01 -24.11 26.21
CA SER A 464 -50.00 -23.83 27.61
C SER A 464 -48.99 -24.69 28.37
N GLY A 465 -48.48 -24.15 29.38
CA GLY A 465 -47.61 -24.50 30.43
C GLY A 465 -47.47 -25.91 30.96
N LYS A 466 -46.31 -26.07 31.61
CA LYS A 466 -46.27 -26.80 32.92
C LYS A 466 -44.96 -26.48 33.62
N LYS A 467 -45.09 -25.79 34.71
CA LYS A 467 -44.10 -25.73 35.79
C LYS A 467 -43.86 -27.14 36.36
N ARG A 468 -42.64 -27.54 36.57
CA ARG A 468 -42.28 -28.50 37.62
C ARG A 468 -41.06 -28.00 38.37
N SER A 469 -41.35 -27.71 39.63
CA SER A 469 -40.38 -27.57 40.73
C SER A 469 -39.81 -28.96 41.08
N PHE A 470 -38.54 -29.06 41.32
CA PHE A 470 -38.02 -30.02 42.31
C PHE A 470 -36.87 -29.33 43.07
N ARG A 471 -37.07 -29.30 44.37
CA ARG A 471 -36.07 -29.22 45.42
C ARG A 471 -35.27 -30.53 45.41
N ASP A 472 -33.99 -30.49 45.54
CA ASP A 472 -33.09 -30.74 46.68
C ASP A 472 -31.68 -30.37 46.27
#